data_bf809daa53778c6ec1edcb46fb56b2af
#
_entry.id   bf809daa53778c6ec1edcb46fb56b2af
#
_cell.length_a   1.000
_cell.length_b   1.000
_cell.length_c   1.000
_cell.angle_alpha   90.00
_cell.angle_beta   90.00
_cell.angle_gamma   90.00
#
_symmetry.space_group_name_H-M   'P 1'
#
loop_
_entity.id
_entity.type
_entity.pdbx_description
1 polymer ?
#
loop_
_entity_poly.entity_id
_entity_poly.type
_entity_poly.pdbx_seq_one_letter_code
_entity_poly.pdbx_strand_id
1 'polypeptide(L)'
;MKTSGSLRHTLRAVLLAALSTVLFVGLVGTASAAPSTAARGSSDCVGNSLPASKVSIQLWTFAEYVGFGTDAATQARHEEVLRRLSEMGYRNVEPFTLSGWTAEQYADVLKEYGLKASGRHVDVGTPTSPADIAQILQDNRVLGVKYFSSGATPKLETEAEWTAYAQYLNGVGEQARKAGQTLMVHNHDWEFTTVFGDRTAYDVLMQNTDPRNVVYQLDLYWATFAGADPVALIEQYGNRIQLFHVKDLNPELGDRIEIVGRGSIDFPSIFAAAGGSTKYYVVEHDPRFGDATFDPFQAAQEGFAYLTCKAF
;
A
#
# COMPACT_ATOMS: atom_id res chain seq x y z
N MET A 1 -4.09 46.76 48.14
CA MET A 1 -4.24 46.51 49.59
C MET A 1 -3.97 45.06 49.83
N LYS A 2 -2.81 44.78 50.46
CA LYS A 2 -2.58 43.95 51.67
C LYS A 2 -3.03 42.50 51.55
N THR A 3 -2.32 41.45 51.87
CA THR A 3 -1.01 41.11 52.48
C THR A 3 -0.99 39.59 52.55
N SER A 4 0.03 38.94 52.10
CA SER A 4 1.11 38.28 52.87
C SER A 4 0.67 37.10 53.78
N GLY A 5 1.44 36.02 53.73
CA GLY A 5 1.46 34.99 54.75
C GLY A 5 2.27 33.73 54.36
N SER A 6 3.59 33.83 54.51
CA SER A 6 4.54 32.74 54.56
C SER A 6 4.40 31.95 55.86
N LEU A 7 4.63 30.64 55.86
CA LEU A 7 5.30 29.96 57.00
C LEU A 7 6.05 28.68 56.51
N ARG A 8 7.36 28.73 56.74
CA ARG A 8 8.29 27.57 56.67
C ARG A 8 8.22 26.83 58.02
N HIS A 9 8.34 25.49 57.98
CA HIS A 9 8.95 24.76 59.09
C HIS A 9 9.79 23.59 58.57
N THR A 10 11.09 23.71 58.86
CA THR A 10 12.11 22.69 58.92
C THR A 10 11.99 21.87 60.20
N LEU A 11 12.38 20.59 60.17
CA LEU A 11 13.25 19.91 61.15
C LEU A 11 13.31 18.40 60.88
N ARG A 12 14.49 17.96 60.52
CA ARG A 12 15.54 17.15 61.26
C ARG A 12 15.41 15.62 61.16
N ALA A 13 16.51 15.13 60.71
CA ALA A 13 16.96 13.74 60.56
C ALA A 13 17.07 13.01 61.92
N VAL A 14 16.87 11.70 61.89
CA VAL A 14 17.54 10.76 62.82
C VAL A 14 18.02 9.56 62.02
N LEU A 15 19.34 9.34 62.03
CA LEU A 15 20.00 8.11 61.59
C LEU A 15 19.78 7.01 62.62
N LEU A 16 19.47 5.81 62.14
CA LEU A 16 19.74 4.57 62.88
C LEU A 16 20.31 3.53 61.91
N ALA A 17 21.57 3.23 62.10
CA ALA A 17 22.30 2.16 61.40
C ALA A 17 21.96 0.82 62.12
N ALA A 18 21.54 -0.16 61.33
CA ALA A 18 21.53 -1.57 61.78
C ALA A 18 22.34 -2.36 60.73
N LEU A 19 23.50 -2.85 61.17
CA LEU A 19 24.28 -3.85 60.43
C LEU A 19 23.51 -5.19 60.48
N SER A 20 23.20 -5.76 59.33
CA SER A 20 22.84 -7.17 59.23
C SER A 20 23.67 -7.78 58.10
N THR A 21 24.61 -8.63 58.55
CA THR A 21 25.38 -9.51 57.67
C THR A 21 24.47 -10.54 57.02
N VAL A 22 24.38 -10.53 55.71
CA VAL A 22 23.73 -11.59 54.94
C VAL A 22 24.77 -12.31 54.09
N LEU A 23 24.87 -13.61 54.36
CA LEU A 23 25.65 -14.59 53.61
C LEU A 23 25.30 -14.56 52.12
N PHE A 24 26.30 -14.35 51.27
CA PHE A 24 26.18 -14.58 49.82
C PHE A 24 26.28 -16.09 49.53
N VAL A 25 25.15 -16.73 49.26
CA VAL A 25 25.12 -18.01 48.56
C VAL A 25 25.09 -17.69 47.08
N GLY A 26 26.18 -17.96 46.37
CA GLY A 26 26.26 -17.79 44.93
C GLY A 26 25.35 -18.79 44.22
N LEU A 27 24.23 -18.29 43.67
CA LEU A 27 23.50 -18.99 42.60
C LEU A 27 24.17 -18.57 41.28
N VAL A 28 24.85 -19.51 40.65
CA VAL A 28 25.27 -19.39 39.26
C VAL A 28 23.99 -19.45 38.42
N GLY A 29 23.38 -18.31 38.16
CA GLY A 29 22.31 -18.17 37.19
C GLY A 29 22.93 -18.34 35.80
N THR A 30 22.56 -19.42 35.11
CA THR A 30 22.75 -19.54 33.68
C THR A 30 21.98 -18.40 33.02
N ALA A 31 22.71 -17.42 32.47
CA ALA A 31 22.16 -16.41 31.62
C ALA A 31 21.53 -17.13 30.41
N SER A 32 20.21 -17.23 30.42
CA SER A 32 19.46 -17.57 29.22
C SER A 32 19.66 -16.42 28.24
N ALA A 33 20.45 -16.65 27.20
CA ALA A 33 20.58 -15.73 26.11
C ALA A 33 19.17 -15.50 25.55
N ALA A 34 18.71 -14.26 25.56
CA ALA A 34 17.54 -13.84 24.79
C ALA A 34 17.76 -14.31 23.34
N PRO A 35 16.71 -14.81 22.66
CA PRO A 35 16.86 -15.16 21.27
C PRO A 35 17.33 -13.90 20.53
N SER A 36 18.52 -13.98 19.97
CA SER A 36 19.00 -13.03 18.98
C SER A 36 17.91 -12.90 17.92
N THR A 37 17.36 -11.70 17.77
CA THR A 37 16.66 -11.31 16.56
C THR A 37 17.70 -11.29 15.44
N ALA A 38 18.06 -12.48 14.96
CA ALA A 38 18.75 -12.58 13.69
C ALA A 38 17.81 -11.94 12.67
N ALA A 39 18.24 -10.83 12.09
CA ALA A 39 17.65 -10.32 10.88
C ALA A 39 17.44 -11.52 9.96
N ARG A 40 16.18 -11.84 9.61
CA ARG A 40 15.88 -12.91 8.67
C ARG A 40 16.65 -12.58 7.40
N GLY A 41 17.62 -13.39 7.10
CA GLY A 41 18.42 -13.22 5.90
C GLY A 41 17.50 -13.28 4.70
N SER A 42 17.86 -12.59 3.65
CA SER A 42 17.20 -12.43 2.34
C SER A 42 16.94 -13.73 1.56
N SER A 43 16.73 -14.86 2.23
CA SER A 43 16.45 -16.18 1.62
C SER A 43 14.96 -16.56 1.63
N ASP A 44 14.13 -15.84 2.38
CA ASP A 44 12.71 -16.17 2.47
C ASP A 44 11.94 -15.42 1.37
N CYS A 45 11.54 -16.18 0.36
CA CYS A 45 10.63 -15.68 -0.67
C CYS A 45 9.18 -16.14 -0.39
N VAL A 46 8.24 -15.66 -1.17
CA VAL A 46 6.79 -15.92 -1.05
C VAL A 46 6.39 -17.41 -1.18
N GLY A 47 7.36 -18.30 -1.21
CA GLY A 47 7.16 -19.76 -1.34
C GLY A 47 7.02 -20.20 -2.80
N ASN A 48 5.95 -19.78 -3.49
CA ASN A 48 5.78 -20.02 -4.92
C ASN A 48 6.14 -18.75 -5.70
N SER A 49 7.23 -18.80 -6.48
CA SER A 49 7.67 -17.68 -7.32
C SER A 49 6.57 -17.19 -8.24
N LEU A 50 6.26 -15.90 -8.18
CA LEU A 50 5.37 -15.27 -9.14
C LEU A 50 6.12 -14.93 -10.44
N PRO A 51 5.47 -15.11 -11.61
CA PRO A 51 6.09 -14.66 -12.86
C PRO A 51 6.28 -13.14 -12.86
N ALA A 52 7.48 -12.67 -13.23
CA ALA A 52 7.77 -11.23 -13.30
C ALA A 52 6.76 -10.45 -14.19
N SER A 53 6.14 -11.13 -15.15
CA SER A 53 5.08 -10.54 -16.00
C SER A 53 3.78 -10.22 -15.25
N LYS A 54 3.59 -10.75 -14.03
CA LYS A 54 2.47 -10.45 -13.15
C LYS A 54 2.85 -9.51 -12.00
N VAL A 55 4.13 -9.26 -11.78
CA VAL A 55 4.60 -8.32 -10.75
C VAL A 55 4.69 -6.91 -11.35
N SER A 56 4.13 -5.96 -10.65
CA SER A 56 4.15 -4.54 -10.95
C SER A 56 4.60 -3.74 -9.73
N ILE A 57 4.78 -2.44 -9.88
CA ILE A 57 5.03 -1.52 -8.78
C ILE A 57 4.24 -0.23 -8.97
N GLN A 58 3.61 0.23 -7.88
CA GLN A 58 2.94 1.53 -7.84
C GLN A 58 3.99 2.64 -7.71
N LEU A 59 3.97 3.58 -8.67
CA LEU A 59 4.97 4.64 -8.72
C LEU A 59 4.80 5.72 -7.62
N TRP A 60 3.69 5.68 -6.87
CA TRP A 60 3.53 6.48 -5.65
C TRP A 60 4.66 6.23 -4.64
N THR A 61 5.22 5.02 -4.60
CA THR A 61 6.40 4.68 -3.79
C THR A 61 7.57 5.68 -3.99
N PHE A 62 7.66 6.29 -5.16
CA PHE A 62 8.70 7.25 -5.53
C PHE A 62 8.23 8.71 -5.52
N ALA A 63 7.03 9.00 -4.99
CA ALA A 63 6.45 10.34 -5.09
C ALA A 63 7.34 11.44 -4.49
N GLU A 64 8.01 11.16 -3.36
CA GLU A 64 8.95 12.11 -2.75
C GLU A 64 10.21 12.29 -3.61
N TYR A 65 10.76 11.21 -4.17
CA TYR A 65 11.95 11.25 -5.03
C TYR A 65 11.68 11.99 -6.35
N VAL A 66 10.57 11.69 -7.00
CA VAL A 66 10.17 12.30 -8.29
C VAL A 66 9.71 13.74 -8.09
N GLY A 67 8.88 13.98 -7.07
CA GLY A 67 8.16 15.23 -6.86
C GLY A 67 6.88 15.32 -7.69
N PHE A 68 6.18 16.44 -7.55
CA PHE A 68 4.85 16.68 -8.18
C PHE A 68 4.90 17.73 -9.31
N GLY A 69 6.09 18.05 -9.78
CA GLY A 69 6.28 19.01 -10.90
C GLY A 69 5.98 18.38 -12.26
N THR A 70 6.03 19.25 -13.28
CA THR A 70 5.87 18.88 -14.69
C THR A 70 7.04 19.37 -15.55
N ASP A 71 8.09 19.84 -14.88
CA ASP A 71 9.30 20.35 -15.52
C ASP A 71 10.29 19.25 -15.92
N ALA A 72 11.29 19.61 -16.72
CA ALA A 72 12.30 18.67 -17.20
C ALA A 72 13.09 17.99 -16.06
N ALA A 73 13.28 18.64 -14.90
CA ALA A 73 13.98 18.03 -13.78
C ALA A 73 13.13 16.94 -13.10
N THR A 74 11.82 17.17 -12.99
CA THR A 74 10.87 16.16 -12.50
C THR A 74 10.79 14.98 -13.48
N GLN A 75 10.73 15.25 -14.77
CA GLN A 75 10.74 14.21 -15.81
C GLN A 75 12.01 13.37 -15.76
N ALA A 76 13.19 14.00 -15.62
CA ALA A 76 14.46 13.28 -15.51
C ALA A 76 14.51 12.35 -14.29
N ARG A 77 13.98 12.77 -13.12
CA ARG A 77 13.90 11.90 -11.94
C ARG A 77 12.91 10.75 -12.14
N HIS A 78 11.79 11.01 -12.79
CA HIS A 78 10.81 9.96 -13.10
C HIS A 78 11.40 8.93 -14.07
N GLU A 79 12.10 9.39 -15.11
CA GLU A 79 12.79 8.53 -16.08
C GLU A 79 13.88 7.67 -15.41
N GLU A 80 14.66 8.24 -14.48
CA GLU A 80 15.63 7.50 -13.67
C GLU A 80 14.95 6.37 -12.86
N VAL A 81 13.75 6.62 -12.27
CA VAL A 81 12.97 5.59 -11.60
C VAL A 81 12.62 4.46 -12.57
N LEU A 82 12.07 4.79 -13.73
CA LEU A 82 11.65 3.78 -14.72
C LEU A 82 12.85 2.95 -15.22
N ARG A 83 13.98 3.59 -15.49
CA ARG A 83 15.23 2.90 -15.87
C ARG A 83 15.67 1.92 -14.81
N ARG A 84 15.77 2.35 -13.54
CA ARG A 84 16.20 1.49 -12.42
C ARG A 84 15.22 0.33 -12.17
N LEU A 85 13.92 0.56 -12.26
CA LEU A 85 12.92 -0.51 -12.15
C LEU A 85 13.09 -1.56 -13.25
N SER A 86 13.34 -1.15 -14.49
CA SER A 86 13.63 -2.06 -15.59
C SER A 86 14.89 -2.90 -15.32
N GLU A 87 15.96 -2.29 -14.80
CA GLU A 87 17.21 -2.96 -14.41
C GLU A 87 16.99 -3.97 -13.26
N MET A 88 16.13 -3.68 -12.30
CA MET A 88 15.70 -4.61 -11.23
C MET A 88 14.87 -5.79 -11.77
N GLY A 89 14.42 -5.75 -13.00
CA GLY A 89 13.66 -6.83 -13.62
C GLY A 89 12.15 -6.61 -13.68
N TYR A 90 11.62 -5.51 -13.19
CA TYR A 90 10.22 -5.14 -13.41
C TYR A 90 9.91 -5.08 -14.91
N ARG A 91 8.70 -5.46 -15.25
CA ARG A 91 8.15 -5.35 -16.60
C ARG A 91 6.85 -4.55 -16.63
N ASN A 92 6.32 -4.26 -15.44
CA ASN A 92 5.10 -3.49 -15.30
C ASN A 92 5.27 -2.44 -14.20
N VAL A 93 4.61 -1.30 -14.39
CA VAL A 93 4.48 -0.21 -13.43
C VAL A 93 3.02 0.23 -13.34
N GLU A 94 2.63 0.86 -12.24
CA GLU A 94 1.33 1.49 -12.08
C GLU A 94 1.52 2.98 -11.84
N PRO A 95 1.38 3.83 -12.87
CA PRO A 95 1.54 5.27 -12.75
C PRO A 95 0.38 5.94 -12.01
N PHE A 96 0.69 6.99 -11.23
CA PHE A 96 -0.27 7.93 -10.67
C PHE A 96 -0.17 9.33 -11.32
N THR A 97 0.93 9.60 -11.99
CA THR A 97 1.19 10.86 -12.72
C THR A 97 1.95 10.56 -14.01
N LEU A 98 1.82 11.45 -14.98
CA LEU A 98 2.65 11.44 -16.20
C LEU A 98 3.76 12.50 -16.15
N SER A 99 3.96 13.18 -15.01
CA SER A 99 5.00 14.20 -14.79
C SER A 99 5.12 15.25 -15.93
N GLY A 100 3.97 15.63 -16.50
CA GLY A 100 3.88 16.61 -17.57
C GLY A 100 4.13 16.09 -18.98
N TRP A 101 4.43 14.81 -19.16
CA TRP A 101 4.39 14.19 -20.49
C TRP A 101 2.96 14.01 -20.99
N THR A 102 2.78 14.04 -22.32
CA THR A 102 1.54 13.52 -22.91
C THR A 102 1.49 12.00 -22.77
N ALA A 103 0.31 11.40 -22.98
CA ALA A 103 0.18 9.96 -22.95
C ALA A 103 1.10 9.26 -23.97
N GLU A 104 1.25 9.84 -25.17
CA GLU A 104 2.14 9.34 -26.23
C GLU A 104 3.61 9.40 -25.80
N GLN A 105 4.05 10.53 -25.27
CA GLN A 105 5.43 10.69 -24.78
C GLN A 105 5.74 9.69 -23.66
N TYR A 106 4.81 9.54 -22.71
CA TYR A 106 5.00 8.60 -21.61
C TYR A 106 4.99 7.13 -22.08
N ALA A 107 4.16 6.81 -23.09
CA ALA A 107 4.17 5.47 -23.71
C ALA A 107 5.52 5.18 -24.40
N ASP A 108 6.12 6.18 -25.06
CA ASP A 108 7.45 6.04 -25.68
C ASP A 108 8.54 5.82 -24.61
N VAL A 109 8.50 6.56 -23.49
CA VAL A 109 9.42 6.36 -22.36
C VAL A 109 9.28 4.97 -21.74
N LEU A 110 8.06 4.50 -21.49
CA LEU A 110 7.84 3.14 -20.98
C LEU A 110 8.40 2.08 -21.94
N LYS A 111 8.18 2.27 -23.22
CA LYS A 111 8.68 1.36 -24.28
C LYS A 111 10.21 1.32 -24.34
N GLU A 112 10.88 2.46 -24.17
CA GLU A 112 12.34 2.57 -24.15
C GLU A 112 12.94 1.67 -23.06
N TYR A 113 12.33 1.64 -21.88
CA TYR A 113 12.78 0.81 -20.76
C TYR A 113 12.13 -0.59 -20.74
N GLY A 114 11.37 -0.97 -21.77
CA GLY A 114 10.71 -2.28 -21.85
C GLY A 114 9.64 -2.51 -20.78
N LEU A 115 9.04 -1.43 -20.28
CA LEU A 115 7.99 -1.41 -19.28
C LEU A 115 6.60 -1.29 -19.92
N LYS A 116 5.57 -1.70 -19.18
CA LYS A 116 4.15 -1.56 -19.52
C LYS A 116 3.39 -1.03 -18.31
N ALA A 117 2.32 -0.31 -18.54
CA ALA A 117 1.41 0.07 -17.49
C ALA A 117 0.44 -1.09 -17.16
N SER A 118 0.52 -1.67 -15.95
CA SER A 118 -0.38 -2.72 -15.46
C SER A 118 -1.75 -2.17 -15.08
N GLY A 119 -1.76 -0.98 -14.52
CA GLY A 119 -2.89 -0.17 -14.09
C GLY A 119 -2.49 1.29 -14.08
N ARG A 120 -3.42 2.16 -13.70
CA ARG A 120 -3.16 3.59 -13.52
C ARG A 120 -4.08 4.16 -12.46
N HIS A 121 -3.53 4.92 -11.52
CA HIS A 121 -4.33 5.76 -10.63
C HIS A 121 -4.54 7.12 -11.29
N VAL A 122 -5.80 7.56 -11.36
CA VAL A 122 -6.23 8.83 -11.97
C VAL A 122 -7.34 9.43 -11.10
N ASP A 123 -7.63 10.71 -11.28
CA ASP A 123 -8.71 11.34 -10.52
C ASP A 123 -10.08 10.99 -11.10
N VAL A 124 -10.62 9.86 -10.64
CA VAL A 124 -11.99 9.40 -10.89
C VAL A 124 -12.74 9.05 -9.59
N GLY A 125 -12.18 9.44 -8.45
CA GLY A 125 -12.75 9.18 -7.10
C GLY A 125 -13.86 10.13 -6.71
N THR A 126 -14.03 11.23 -7.43
CA THR A 126 -15.11 12.20 -7.27
C THR A 126 -15.89 12.35 -8.58
N PRO A 127 -17.12 12.91 -8.57
CA PRO A 127 -17.87 13.11 -9.79
C PRO A 127 -17.05 13.88 -10.84
N THR A 128 -16.63 13.17 -11.85
CA THR A 128 -15.77 13.63 -12.94
C THR A 128 -16.65 13.91 -14.17
N SER A 129 -16.34 14.97 -14.92
CA SER A 129 -17.15 15.30 -16.09
C SER A 129 -17.05 14.20 -17.17
N PRO A 130 -18.08 14.00 -18.01
CA PRO A 130 -18.00 13.05 -19.11
C PRO A 130 -16.84 13.32 -20.07
N ALA A 131 -16.45 14.58 -20.25
CA ALA A 131 -15.32 14.96 -21.10
C ALA A 131 -13.99 14.52 -20.51
N ASP A 132 -13.81 14.69 -19.18
CA ASP A 132 -12.58 14.26 -18.48
C ASP A 132 -12.48 12.73 -18.46
N ILE A 133 -13.60 12.01 -18.23
CA ILE A 133 -13.64 10.55 -18.34
C ILE A 133 -13.22 10.10 -19.75
N ALA A 134 -13.74 10.75 -20.81
CA ALA A 134 -13.37 10.42 -22.17
C ALA A 134 -11.88 10.64 -22.45
N GLN A 135 -11.28 11.71 -21.90
CA GLN A 135 -9.84 11.97 -22.02
C GLN A 135 -9.03 10.91 -21.26
N ILE A 136 -9.42 10.55 -20.02
CA ILE A 136 -8.77 9.49 -19.26
C ILE A 136 -8.79 8.16 -20.05
N LEU A 137 -9.92 7.79 -20.63
CA LEU A 137 -10.06 6.57 -21.42
C LEU A 137 -9.21 6.62 -22.71
N GLN A 138 -9.06 7.80 -23.32
CA GLN A 138 -8.18 7.99 -24.48
C GLN A 138 -6.71 7.84 -24.10
N ASP A 139 -6.27 8.51 -23.04
CA ASP A 139 -4.89 8.39 -22.53
C ASP A 139 -4.55 6.93 -22.16
N ASN A 140 -5.44 6.27 -21.45
CA ASN A 140 -5.29 4.87 -21.08
C ASN A 140 -5.16 3.95 -22.31
N ARG A 141 -5.87 4.27 -23.39
CA ARG A 141 -5.76 3.53 -24.67
C ARG A 141 -4.37 3.68 -25.26
N VAL A 142 -3.83 4.92 -25.29
CA VAL A 142 -2.48 5.22 -25.78
C VAL A 142 -1.42 4.49 -24.95
N LEU A 143 -1.58 4.50 -23.63
CA LEU A 143 -0.67 3.85 -22.68
C LEU A 143 -0.83 2.31 -22.65
N GLY A 144 -1.84 1.75 -23.29
CA GLY A 144 -2.16 0.33 -23.21
C GLY A 144 -2.70 -0.12 -21.84
N VAL A 145 -3.18 0.81 -21.02
CA VAL A 145 -3.74 0.57 -19.69
C VAL A 145 -5.10 -0.11 -19.81
N LYS A 146 -5.24 -1.25 -19.16
CA LYS A 146 -6.54 -1.95 -19.06
C LYS A 146 -7.29 -1.63 -17.79
N TYR A 147 -6.59 -1.45 -16.67
CA TYR A 147 -7.16 -1.24 -15.35
C TYR A 147 -6.85 0.17 -14.85
N PHE A 148 -7.83 0.87 -14.32
CA PHE A 148 -7.59 2.18 -13.72
C PHE A 148 -8.53 2.43 -12.54
N SER A 149 -8.07 3.24 -11.61
CA SER A 149 -8.83 3.62 -10.42
C SER A 149 -8.49 5.05 -9.98
N SER A 150 -9.23 5.56 -9.00
CA SER A 150 -8.70 6.61 -8.14
C SER A 150 -7.66 6.03 -7.19
N GLY A 151 -6.69 6.85 -6.76
CA GLY A 151 -5.73 6.47 -5.72
C GLY A 151 -6.36 6.31 -4.33
N ALA A 152 -7.60 6.76 -4.16
CA ALA A 152 -8.39 6.62 -2.94
C ALA A 152 -9.87 6.78 -3.23
N THR A 153 -10.74 6.15 -2.43
CA THR A 153 -12.17 6.48 -2.38
C THR A 153 -12.39 7.73 -1.52
N PRO A 154 -13.49 8.45 -1.69
CA PRO A 154 -13.86 9.53 -0.78
C PRO A 154 -14.20 8.95 0.61
N LYS A 155 -13.92 9.73 1.67
CA LYS A 155 -14.38 9.39 3.01
C LYS A 155 -15.83 9.87 3.17
N LEU A 156 -16.77 8.94 3.13
CA LEU A 156 -18.20 9.21 3.22
C LEU A 156 -18.74 8.74 4.57
N GLU A 157 -19.75 9.43 5.09
CA GLU A 157 -20.23 9.21 6.46
C GLU A 157 -21.46 8.30 6.54
N THR A 158 -22.23 8.20 5.44
CA THR A 158 -23.49 7.46 5.44
C THR A 158 -23.52 6.34 4.39
N GLU A 159 -24.28 5.30 4.68
CA GLU A 159 -24.51 4.20 3.74
C GLU A 159 -25.13 4.67 2.43
N ALA A 160 -26.01 5.69 2.49
CA ALA A 160 -26.65 6.27 1.30
C ALA A 160 -25.62 6.95 0.39
N GLU A 161 -24.63 7.65 0.95
CA GLU A 161 -23.53 8.25 0.18
C GLU A 161 -22.65 7.19 -0.46
N TRP A 162 -22.29 6.12 0.27
CA TRP A 162 -21.53 5.01 -0.29
C TRP A 162 -22.30 4.28 -1.40
N THR A 163 -23.61 4.13 -1.25
CA THR A 163 -24.48 3.55 -2.30
C THR A 163 -24.52 4.47 -3.54
N ALA A 164 -24.65 5.78 -3.34
CA ALA A 164 -24.61 6.75 -4.44
C ALA A 164 -23.25 6.75 -5.15
N TYR A 165 -22.17 6.63 -4.39
CA TYR A 165 -20.83 6.51 -4.94
C TYR A 165 -20.65 5.22 -5.76
N ALA A 166 -21.15 4.09 -5.29
CA ALA A 166 -21.16 2.84 -6.06
C ALA A 166 -21.93 2.98 -7.39
N GLN A 167 -23.05 3.71 -7.38
CA GLN A 167 -23.81 3.99 -8.61
C GLN A 167 -23.01 4.89 -9.58
N TYR A 168 -22.31 5.90 -9.05
CA TYR A 168 -21.40 6.71 -9.86
C TYR A 168 -20.29 5.85 -10.49
N LEU A 169 -19.65 4.97 -9.72
CA LEU A 169 -18.63 4.04 -10.21
C LEU A 169 -19.18 3.10 -11.29
N ASN A 170 -20.42 2.63 -11.17
CA ASN A 170 -21.09 1.85 -12.22
C ASN A 170 -21.18 2.61 -13.54
N GLY A 171 -21.50 3.91 -13.49
CA GLY A 171 -21.56 4.75 -14.67
C GLY A 171 -20.21 4.96 -15.36
N VAL A 172 -19.13 5.18 -14.56
CA VAL A 172 -17.75 5.27 -15.07
C VAL A 172 -17.30 3.92 -15.62
N GLY A 173 -17.54 2.85 -14.88
CA GLY A 173 -17.16 1.49 -15.26
C GLY A 173 -17.88 1.01 -16.54
N GLU A 174 -19.12 1.41 -16.76
CA GLU A 174 -19.81 1.12 -18.02
C GLU A 174 -19.14 1.80 -19.22
N GLN A 175 -18.73 3.07 -19.07
CA GLN A 175 -17.98 3.79 -20.10
C GLN A 175 -16.62 3.14 -20.36
N ALA A 176 -15.90 2.76 -19.28
CA ALA A 176 -14.62 2.04 -19.35
C ALA A 176 -14.78 0.72 -20.12
N ARG A 177 -15.78 -0.09 -19.77
CA ARG A 177 -16.07 -1.36 -20.44
C ARG A 177 -16.35 -1.19 -21.93
N LYS A 178 -17.15 -0.17 -22.32
CA LYS A 178 -17.39 0.15 -23.73
C LYS A 178 -16.11 0.54 -24.47
N ALA A 179 -15.12 1.11 -23.77
CA ALA A 179 -13.80 1.44 -24.31
C ALA A 179 -12.79 0.25 -24.25
N GLY A 180 -13.20 -0.93 -23.76
CA GLY A 180 -12.32 -2.10 -23.60
C GLY A 180 -11.42 -2.04 -22.37
N GLN A 181 -11.71 -1.12 -21.44
CA GLN A 181 -11.00 -0.92 -20.18
C GLN A 181 -11.85 -1.39 -18.99
N THR A 182 -11.27 -1.41 -17.80
CA THR A 182 -11.92 -1.88 -16.57
C THR A 182 -11.65 -0.89 -15.45
N LEU A 183 -12.72 -0.33 -14.87
CA LEU A 183 -12.59 0.44 -13.63
C LEU A 183 -12.32 -0.51 -12.47
N MET A 184 -11.36 -0.19 -11.64
CA MET A 184 -11.12 -0.87 -10.38
C MET A 184 -11.36 0.09 -9.20
N VAL A 185 -11.64 -0.47 -8.02
CA VAL A 185 -11.66 0.24 -6.74
C VAL A 185 -10.43 -0.17 -5.96
N HIS A 186 -9.65 0.81 -5.51
CA HIS A 186 -8.54 0.65 -4.58
C HIS A 186 -8.98 1.11 -3.19
N ASN A 187 -8.72 0.30 -2.17
CA ASN A 187 -9.12 0.58 -0.78
C ASN A 187 -7.96 1.11 0.06
N HIS A 188 -8.37 1.82 1.12
CA HIS A 188 -7.56 2.10 2.30
C HIS A 188 -8.20 1.43 3.55
N ASP A 189 -7.95 1.98 4.73
CA ASP A 189 -8.51 1.47 6.00
C ASP A 189 -9.98 1.89 6.20
N TRP A 190 -10.37 3.06 5.73
CA TRP A 190 -11.69 3.62 6.04
C TRP A 190 -12.85 2.88 5.38
N GLU A 191 -12.65 2.16 4.29
CA GLU A 191 -13.70 1.31 3.71
C GLU A 191 -14.05 0.13 4.63
N PHE A 192 -13.12 -0.29 5.48
CA PHE A 192 -13.33 -1.37 6.44
C PHE A 192 -13.72 -0.86 7.83
N THR A 193 -13.25 0.34 8.22
CA THR A 193 -13.54 0.92 9.54
C THR A 193 -14.84 1.74 9.58
N THR A 194 -15.38 2.15 8.42
CA THR A 194 -16.71 2.76 8.31
C THR A 194 -17.76 1.66 8.26
N VAL A 195 -18.62 1.59 9.29
CA VAL A 195 -19.55 0.46 9.51
C VAL A 195 -21.01 0.93 9.58
N PHE A 196 -21.89 0.19 8.93
CA PHE A 196 -23.33 0.39 8.89
C PHE A 196 -24.06 -0.90 9.32
N GLY A 197 -24.36 -1.02 10.60
CA GLY A 197 -24.90 -2.25 11.17
C GLY A 197 -23.84 -3.36 11.18
N ASP A 198 -24.05 -4.40 10.39
CA ASP A 198 -23.18 -5.56 10.22
C ASP A 198 -22.32 -5.48 8.93
N ARG A 199 -22.39 -4.37 8.19
CA ARG A 199 -21.69 -4.18 6.92
C ARG A 199 -20.67 -3.06 7.00
N THR A 200 -19.53 -3.26 6.37
CA THR A 200 -18.54 -2.22 6.15
C THR A 200 -18.88 -1.41 4.89
N ALA A 201 -18.28 -0.23 4.73
CA ALA A 201 -18.39 0.51 3.48
C ALA A 201 -17.83 -0.27 2.28
N TYR A 202 -16.83 -1.13 2.51
CA TYR A 202 -16.33 -2.07 1.50
C TYR A 202 -17.43 -3.04 1.04
N ASP A 203 -18.21 -3.59 1.97
CA ASP A 203 -19.36 -4.46 1.66
C ASP A 203 -20.43 -3.71 0.87
N VAL A 204 -20.70 -2.44 1.26
CA VAL A 204 -21.66 -1.60 0.52
C VAL A 204 -21.22 -1.38 -0.92
N LEU A 205 -19.92 -1.08 -1.15
CA LEU A 205 -19.36 -0.95 -2.50
C LEU A 205 -19.48 -2.25 -3.28
N MET A 206 -19.09 -3.38 -2.70
CA MET A 206 -19.14 -4.69 -3.34
C MET A 206 -20.57 -5.09 -3.77
N GLN A 207 -21.55 -4.81 -2.91
CA GLN A 207 -22.96 -5.17 -3.14
C GLN A 207 -23.65 -4.25 -4.14
N ASN A 208 -23.23 -2.99 -4.26
CA ASN A 208 -23.89 -1.99 -5.10
C ASN A 208 -23.14 -1.68 -6.40
N THR A 209 -21.98 -2.30 -6.66
CA THR A 209 -21.27 -2.19 -7.95
C THR A 209 -21.54 -3.40 -8.84
N ASP A 210 -21.77 -3.14 -10.14
CA ASP A 210 -21.97 -4.18 -11.16
C ASP A 210 -20.62 -4.88 -11.46
N PRO A 211 -20.53 -6.22 -11.28
CA PRO A 211 -19.30 -6.98 -11.53
C PRO A 211 -18.81 -6.93 -12.98
N ARG A 212 -19.67 -6.54 -13.92
CA ARG A 212 -19.29 -6.34 -15.33
C ARG A 212 -18.55 -5.02 -15.56
N ASN A 213 -18.75 -4.05 -14.68
CA ASN A 213 -18.27 -2.68 -14.83
C ASN A 213 -17.13 -2.35 -13.86
N VAL A 214 -17.13 -2.94 -12.66
CA VAL A 214 -16.21 -2.59 -11.57
C VAL A 214 -15.58 -3.85 -11.01
N VAL A 215 -14.26 -3.85 -10.86
CA VAL A 215 -13.47 -4.86 -10.15
C VAL A 215 -12.75 -4.21 -8.98
N TYR A 216 -11.96 -4.98 -8.22
CA TYR A 216 -11.28 -4.47 -7.03
C TYR A 216 -9.78 -4.77 -7.09
N GLN A 217 -9.01 -3.79 -6.67
CA GLN A 217 -7.60 -3.88 -6.34
C GLN A 217 -7.51 -3.84 -4.81
N LEU A 218 -7.39 -5.02 -4.18
CA LEU A 218 -7.33 -5.11 -2.72
C LEU A 218 -5.93 -4.72 -2.25
N ASP A 219 -5.86 -3.66 -1.44
CA ASP A 219 -4.65 -3.32 -0.71
C ASP A 219 -4.57 -4.17 0.55
N LEU A 220 -3.55 -5.03 0.60
CA LEU A 220 -3.40 -6.03 1.65
C LEU A 220 -2.97 -5.41 2.99
N TYR A 221 -2.15 -4.36 2.95
CA TYR A 221 -1.75 -3.63 4.14
C TYR A 221 -2.94 -2.92 4.78
N TRP A 222 -3.66 -2.10 4.00
CA TRP A 222 -4.75 -1.30 4.53
C TRP A 222 -5.91 -2.17 5.03
N ALA A 223 -6.20 -3.28 4.36
CA ALA A 223 -7.19 -4.25 4.86
C ALA A 223 -6.75 -4.85 6.21
N THR A 224 -5.50 -5.34 6.30
CA THR A 224 -4.95 -5.92 7.53
C THR A 224 -4.86 -4.89 8.65
N PHE A 225 -4.40 -3.67 8.35
CA PHE A 225 -4.32 -2.56 9.29
C PHE A 225 -5.68 -2.19 9.89
N ALA A 226 -6.74 -2.26 9.08
CA ALA A 226 -8.12 -2.05 9.54
C ALA A 226 -8.71 -3.25 10.30
N GLY A 227 -7.97 -4.36 10.45
CA GLY A 227 -8.44 -5.57 11.12
C GLY A 227 -9.28 -6.49 10.24
N ALA A 228 -9.37 -6.24 8.93
CA ALA A 228 -10.00 -7.15 7.99
C ALA A 228 -9.06 -8.32 7.64
N ASP A 229 -9.64 -9.50 7.39
CA ASP A 229 -8.89 -10.68 6.94
C ASP A 229 -8.90 -10.75 5.39
N PRO A 230 -7.75 -10.53 4.72
CA PRO A 230 -7.67 -10.60 3.26
C PRO A 230 -8.08 -11.96 2.68
N VAL A 231 -7.81 -13.08 3.39
CA VAL A 231 -8.22 -14.42 2.95
C VAL A 231 -9.75 -14.52 2.95
N ALA A 232 -10.40 -14.11 4.05
CA ALA A 232 -11.85 -14.10 4.14
C ALA A 232 -12.51 -13.19 3.07
N LEU A 233 -11.93 -12.02 2.80
CA LEU A 233 -12.39 -11.12 1.73
C LEU A 233 -12.30 -11.78 0.35
N ILE A 234 -11.22 -12.51 0.07
CA ILE A 234 -11.04 -13.22 -1.19
C ILE A 234 -12.03 -14.38 -1.31
N GLU A 235 -12.25 -15.14 -0.23
CA GLU A 235 -13.23 -16.22 -0.20
C GLU A 235 -14.67 -15.70 -0.40
N GLN A 236 -14.99 -14.55 0.20
CA GLN A 236 -16.31 -13.94 0.10
C GLN A 236 -16.58 -13.33 -1.28
N TYR A 237 -15.61 -12.62 -1.85
CA TYR A 237 -15.81 -11.80 -3.05
C TYR A 237 -15.19 -12.38 -4.32
N GLY A 238 -14.34 -13.39 -4.19
CA GLY A 238 -13.85 -14.22 -5.29
C GLY A 238 -13.22 -13.41 -6.43
N ASN A 239 -13.70 -13.64 -7.63
CA ASN A 239 -13.17 -13.05 -8.86
C ASN A 239 -13.43 -11.54 -9.04
N ARG A 240 -14.13 -10.89 -8.09
CA ARG A 240 -14.27 -9.44 -8.07
C ARG A 240 -12.94 -8.76 -7.70
N ILE A 241 -12.09 -9.42 -6.90
CA ILE A 241 -10.75 -8.97 -6.53
C ILE A 241 -9.79 -9.50 -7.60
N GLN A 242 -9.31 -8.61 -8.48
CA GLN A 242 -8.49 -9.00 -9.62
C GLN A 242 -7.02 -8.56 -9.51
N LEU A 243 -6.74 -7.55 -8.70
CA LEU A 243 -5.40 -7.04 -8.46
C LEU A 243 -5.15 -6.93 -6.95
N PHE A 244 -3.89 -6.94 -6.57
CA PHE A 244 -3.47 -6.64 -5.21
C PHE A 244 -2.48 -5.48 -5.20
N HIS A 245 -2.63 -4.55 -4.26
CA HIS A 245 -1.52 -3.79 -3.74
C HIS A 245 -0.85 -4.62 -2.65
N VAL A 246 0.41 -4.94 -2.89
CA VAL A 246 1.23 -5.74 -1.98
C VAL A 246 2.10 -4.78 -1.18
N LYS A 247 1.60 -4.41 -0.01
CA LYS A 247 2.29 -3.65 1.03
C LYS A 247 2.37 -4.53 2.26
N ASP A 248 3.44 -4.45 3.04
CA ASP A 248 3.62 -5.24 4.25
C ASP A 248 3.43 -4.42 5.51
N LEU A 249 3.19 -5.08 6.63
CA LEU A 249 2.86 -4.47 7.91
C LEU A 249 3.83 -4.93 8.99
N ASN A 250 4.38 -4.00 9.77
CA ASN A 250 5.24 -4.31 10.88
C ASN A 250 4.56 -3.95 12.22
N PRO A 251 4.02 -4.95 12.96
CA PRO A 251 3.36 -4.71 14.23
C PRO A 251 4.32 -4.26 15.33
N GLU A 252 5.61 -4.62 15.27
CA GLU A 252 6.61 -4.20 16.26
C GLU A 252 6.90 -2.69 16.18
N LEU A 253 6.60 -2.07 15.04
CA LEU A 253 6.74 -0.63 14.80
C LEU A 253 5.40 0.12 14.88
N GLY A 254 4.36 -0.47 15.53
CA GLY A 254 3.03 0.12 15.65
C GLY A 254 2.24 0.07 14.35
N ASP A 255 2.23 -1.09 13.73
CA ASP A 255 1.49 -1.38 12.49
C ASP A 255 1.90 -0.51 11.28
N ARG A 256 3.15 -0.07 11.25
CA ARG A 256 3.69 0.73 10.13
C ARG A 256 3.86 -0.11 8.87
N ILE A 257 3.78 0.57 7.72
CA ILE A 257 4.17 -0.03 6.45
C ILE A 257 5.63 -0.45 6.50
N GLU A 258 5.89 -1.67 6.04
CA GLU A 258 7.22 -2.28 5.96
C GLU A 258 7.53 -2.70 4.51
N ILE A 259 8.79 -2.90 4.20
CA ILE A 259 9.22 -3.47 2.93
C ILE A 259 8.63 -4.87 2.78
N VAL A 260 8.06 -5.15 1.63
CA VAL A 260 7.41 -6.43 1.31
C VAL A 260 8.35 -7.60 1.57
N GLY A 261 7.90 -8.54 2.39
CA GLY A 261 8.66 -9.71 2.86
C GLY A 261 9.41 -9.50 4.17
N ARG A 262 9.39 -8.30 4.75
CA ARG A 262 9.99 -8.02 6.07
C ARG A 262 8.96 -7.91 7.19
N GLY A 263 7.69 -7.77 6.85
CA GLY A 263 6.60 -7.60 7.80
C GLY A 263 5.96 -8.93 8.21
N SER A 264 4.69 -8.87 8.56
CA SER A 264 3.93 -9.97 9.16
C SER A 264 2.77 -10.48 8.32
N ILE A 265 2.46 -9.86 7.17
CA ILE A 265 1.35 -10.29 6.32
C ILE A 265 1.68 -11.65 5.68
N ASP A 266 0.77 -12.62 5.82
CA ASP A 266 0.91 -13.96 5.24
C ASP A 266 0.52 -13.97 3.76
N PHE A 267 1.39 -13.39 2.91
CA PHE A 267 1.18 -13.35 1.46
C PHE A 267 1.01 -14.75 0.83
N PRO A 268 1.75 -15.81 1.24
CA PRO A 268 1.54 -17.15 0.73
C PRO A 268 0.09 -17.63 0.85
N SER A 269 -0.52 -17.49 2.03
CA SER A 269 -1.91 -17.90 2.27
C SER A 269 -2.90 -17.05 1.47
N ILE A 270 -2.69 -15.74 1.39
CA ILE A 270 -3.52 -14.82 0.62
C ILE A 270 -3.48 -15.16 -0.88
N PHE A 271 -2.29 -15.39 -1.43
CA PHE A 271 -2.13 -15.69 -2.85
C PHE A 271 -2.65 -17.09 -3.20
N ALA A 272 -2.57 -18.06 -2.25
CA ALA A 272 -3.18 -19.36 -2.41
C ALA A 272 -4.71 -19.27 -2.46
N ALA A 273 -5.34 -18.47 -1.58
CA ALA A 273 -6.77 -18.22 -1.58
C ALA A 273 -7.25 -17.54 -2.87
N ALA A 274 -6.46 -16.61 -3.41
CA ALA A 274 -6.78 -15.93 -4.68
C ALA A 274 -6.71 -16.86 -5.90
N GLY A 275 -5.99 -17.97 -5.80
CA GLY A 275 -5.77 -18.90 -6.90
C GLY A 275 -5.07 -18.23 -8.09
N GLY A 276 -5.22 -18.77 -9.28
CA GLY A 276 -4.58 -18.22 -10.49
C GLY A 276 -5.27 -17.01 -11.13
N SER A 277 -6.35 -16.48 -10.56
CA SER A 277 -7.20 -15.44 -11.15
C SER A 277 -6.59 -14.06 -11.14
N THR A 278 -5.66 -13.77 -10.21
CA THR A 278 -4.98 -12.49 -10.03
C THR A 278 -4.26 -12.05 -11.30
N LYS A 279 -4.51 -10.81 -11.73
CA LYS A 279 -3.91 -10.21 -12.92
C LYS A 279 -2.54 -9.61 -12.61
N TYR A 280 -2.46 -8.79 -11.55
CA TYR A 280 -1.23 -8.17 -11.13
C TYR A 280 -1.09 -8.15 -9.60
N TYR A 281 0.13 -8.30 -9.14
CA TYR A 281 0.62 -8.09 -7.79
C TYR A 281 1.47 -6.83 -7.82
N VAL A 282 0.92 -5.74 -7.32
CA VAL A 282 1.53 -4.42 -7.41
C VAL A 282 2.24 -4.11 -6.10
N VAL A 283 3.56 -4.19 -6.09
CA VAL A 283 4.37 -3.79 -4.94
C VAL A 283 4.15 -2.30 -4.67
N GLU A 284 3.96 -1.94 -3.42
CA GLU A 284 3.91 -0.55 -3.01
C GLU A 284 4.45 -0.38 -1.58
N HIS A 285 5.09 0.74 -1.37
CA HIS A 285 5.41 1.28 -0.05
C HIS A 285 5.07 2.77 -0.08
N ASP A 286 4.16 3.23 0.80
CA ASP A 286 3.85 4.65 0.83
C ASP A 286 5.11 5.45 1.20
N PRO A 287 5.37 6.57 0.51
CA PRO A 287 6.54 7.39 0.79
C PRO A 287 6.50 7.90 2.22
N ARG A 288 7.66 7.93 2.86
CA ARG A 288 7.84 8.50 4.20
C ARG A 288 8.37 9.92 4.04
N PHE A 289 7.51 10.84 3.68
CA PHE A 289 7.90 12.24 3.41
C PHE A 289 8.74 12.83 4.55
N GLY A 290 9.96 13.27 4.21
CA GLY A 290 10.93 13.81 5.16
C GLY A 290 11.74 12.77 5.96
N ASP A 291 11.52 11.46 5.74
CA ASP A 291 12.35 10.40 6.35
C ASP A 291 13.52 10.04 5.42
N ALA A 292 14.65 10.65 5.66
CA ALA A 292 15.88 10.40 4.88
C ALA A 292 16.43 8.96 5.02
N THR A 293 15.86 8.13 5.90
CA THR A 293 16.28 6.73 6.08
C THR A 293 15.50 5.77 5.18
N PHE A 294 14.40 6.22 4.58
CA PHE A 294 13.61 5.43 3.65
C PHE A 294 14.21 5.51 2.23
N ASP A 295 14.59 4.36 1.69
CA ASP A 295 15.03 4.24 0.29
C ASP A 295 13.95 3.51 -0.55
N PRO A 296 13.22 4.24 -1.42
CA PRO A 296 12.17 3.64 -2.25
C PRO A 296 12.73 2.63 -3.26
N PHE A 297 13.99 2.74 -3.66
CA PHE A 297 14.61 1.77 -4.56
C PHE A 297 14.95 0.47 -3.85
N GLN A 298 15.37 0.53 -2.58
CA GLN A 298 15.53 -0.66 -1.77
C GLN A 298 14.18 -1.37 -1.59
N ALA A 299 13.12 -0.63 -1.27
CA ALA A 299 11.78 -1.19 -1.12
C ALA A 299 11.30 -1.88 -2.42
N ALA A 300 11.53 -1.24 -3.57
CA ALA A 300 11.21 -1.82 -4.87
C ALA A 300 12.01 -3.10 -5.16
N GLN A 301 13.32 -3.07 -4.93
CA GLN A 301 14.21 -4.20 -5.21
C GLN A 301 13.86 -5.42 -4.36
N GLU A 302 13.72 -5.23 -3.06
CA GLU A 302 13.43 -6.33 -2.13
C GLU A 302 12.02 -6.89 -2.32
N GLY A 303 11.03 -6.04 -2.54
CA GLY A 303 9.66 -6.48 -2.84
C GLY A 303 9.59 -7.32 -4.12
N PHE A 304 10.32 -6.93 -5.18
CA PHE A 304 10.43 -7.71 -6.39
C PHE A 304 11.13 -9.05 -6.14
N ALA A 305 12.25 -9.03 -5.41
CA ALA A 305 13.01 -10.24 -5.07
C ALA A 305 12.15 -11.23 -4.29
N TYR A 306 11.44 -10.75 -3.27
CA TYR A 306 10.55 -11.56 -2.45
C TYR A 306 9.45 -12.23 -3.28
N LEU A 307 8.75 -11.47 -4.12
CA LEU A 307 7.64 -12.00 -4.92
C LEU A 307 8.09 -12.93 -6.04
N THR A 308 9.26 -12.71 -6.62
CA THR A 308 9.77 -13.53 -7.74
C THR A 308 10.77 -14.61 -7.31
N CYS A 309 11.10 -14.68 -6.03
CA CYS A 309 12.13 -15.57 -5.48
C CYS A 309 13.50 -15.44 -6.20
N LYS A 310 13.84 -14.23 -6.62
CA LYS A 310 15.11 -13.94 -7.29
C LYS A 310 16.05 -13.23 -6.32
N ALA A 311 17.23 -13.79 -6.11
CA ALA A 311 18.33 -13.07 -5.46
C ALA A 311 18.93 -12.03 -6.43
N PHE A 312 19.39 -10.89 -5.89
CA PHE A 312 20.16 -9.87 -6.58
C PHE A 312 21.62 -9.91 -6.17
#